data_83f62feab0eaad4b8703fca9da3dba02
#
_entry.id   83f62feab0eaad4b8703fca9da3dba02
#
_cell.length_a   1.000
_cell.length_b   1.000
_cell.length_c   1.000
_cell.angle_alpha   90.00
_cell.angle_beta   90.00
_cell.angle_gamma   90.00
#
_symmetry.space_group_name_H-M   'P 1'
#
loop_
_entity.id
_entity.type
_entity.pdbx_description
1 polymer ?
#
loop_
_entity_poly.entity_id
_entity_poly.type
_entity_poly.pdbx_seq_one_letter_code
_entity_poly.pdbx_strand_id
1 'polypeptide(L)'
;MNYRHAFHAGNFADCFKHALLAWCVRAMQRKPKPVLFLDTHAGIGRYDLAGEEASRTGEFLAGIARLVENPPAPLADYVALATAL
;
A
#
# COMPACT_ATOMS: atom_id res chain seq x y z
N MET A 1 -4.06 8.87 22.00
CA MET A 1 -2.94 8.30 21.22
C MET A 1 -3.00 8.80 19.79
N ASN A 2 -1.91 9.35 19.30
CA ASN A 2 -1.86 9.86 17.94
C ASN A 2 -1.34 8.78 16.99
N TYR A 3 -2.22 8.32 16.11
CA TYR A 3 -1.81 7.40 15.05
C TYR A 3 -1.08 8.16 13.95
N ARG A 4 0.13 7.72 13.62
CA ARG A 4 0.89 8.26 12.50
C ARG A 4 1.28 7.12 11.56
N HIS A 5 0.66 7.08 10.40
CA HIS A 5 0.86 6.00 9.45
C HIS A 5 2.31 5.90 8.96
N ALA A 6 3.07 6.98 9.00
CA ALA A 6 4.47 6.96 8.60
C ALA A 6 5.32 5.91 9.34
N PHE A 7 4.96 5.58 10.59
CA PHE A 7 5.62 4.50 11.33
C PHE A 7 5.26 3.12 10.83
N HIS A 8 4.12 2.97 10.18
CA HIS A 8 3.51 1.69 9.80
C HIS A 8 3.44 1.47 8.30
N ALA A 9 3.75 2.48 7.49
CA ALA A 9 3.64 2.40 6.04
C ALA A 9 4.42 1.21 5.50
N GLY A 10 3.78 0.42 4.64
CA GLY A 10 4.40 -0.75 4.05
C GLY A 10 4.48 -1.97 4.95
N ASN A 11 3.89 -1.93 6.15
CA ASN A 11 3.86 -3.11 7.01
C ASN A 11 2.93 -4.19 6.43
N PHE A 12 2.90 -5.37 7.06
CA PHE A 12 2.09 -6.49 6.59
C PHE A 12 0.61 -6.11 6.41
N ALA A 13 0.02 -5.44 7.39
CA ALA A 13 -1.40 -5.07 7.33
C ALA A 13 -1.66 -4.06 6.22
N ASP A 14 -0.76 -3.12 6.01
CA ASP A 14 -0.85 -2.13 4.94
C ASP A 14 -0.81 -2.80 3.57
N CYS A 15 0.11 -3.74 3.38
CA CYS A 15 0.20 -4.52 2.13
C CYS A 15 -1.06 -5.33 1.87
N PHE A 16 -1.59 -6.00 2.88
CA PHE A 16 -2.81 -6.79 2.77
C PHE A 16 -3.99 -5.92 2.36
N LYS A 17 -4.17 -4.80 3.04
CA LYS A 17 -5.27 -3.87 2.75
C LYS A 17 -5.19 -3.35 1.32
N HIS A 18 -4.03 -2.90 0.89
CA HIS A 18 -3.87 -2.29 -0.42
C HIS A 18 -3.91 -3.31 -1.56
N ALA A 19 -3.48 -4.53 -1.32
CA ALA A 19 -3.64 -5.60 -2.30
C ALA A 19 -5.12 -5.88 -2.58
N LEU A 20 -5.92 -5.98 -1.52
CA LEU A 20 -7.38 -6.17 -1.66
C LEU A 20 -8.02 -4.98 -2.35
N LEU A 21 -7.62 -3.76 -1.98
CA LEU A 21 -8.14 -2.54 -2.61
C LEU A 21 -7.82 -2.51 -4.11
N ALA A 22 -6.60 -2.85 -4.50
CA ALA A 22 -6.20 -2.88 -5.90
C ALA A 22 -7.04 -3.88 -6.70
N TRP A 23 -7.31 -5.05 -6.14
CA TRP A 23 -8.15 -6.05 -6.78
C TRP A 23 -9.59 -5.57 -6.94
N CYS A 24 -10.14 -4.91 -5.91
CA CYS A 24 -11.51 -4.36 -5.97
C CYS A 24 -11.63 -3.28 -7.03
N VAL A 25 -10.71 -2.33 -7.07
CA VAL A 25 -10.71 -1.25 -8.06
C VAL A 25 -10.60 -1.83 -9.47
N ARG A 26 -9.69 -2.79 -9.68
CA ARG A 26 -9.52 -3.40 -10.99
C ARG A 26 -10.78 -4.13 -11.45
N ALA A 27 -11.46 -4.84 -10.54
CA ALA A 27 -12.73 -5.49 -10.85
C ALA A 27 -13.81 -4.48 -11.26
N MET A 28 -13.87 -3.34 -10.58
CA MET A 28 -14.83 -2.29 -10.90
C MET A 28 -14.53 -1.62 -12.23
N GLN A 29 -13.26 -1.54 -12.61
CA GLN A 29 -12.84 -0.94 -13.87
C GLN A 29 -13.13 -1.80 -15.11
N ARG A 30 -13.57 -3.05 -14.92
CA ARG A 30 -13.94 -3.93 -16.05
C ARG A 30 -15.13 -3.39 -16.84
N LYS A 31 -15.98 -2.60 -16.21
CA LYS A 31 -17.13 -1.96 -16.88
C LYS A 31 -16.76 -0.52 -17.23
N PRO A 32 -17.15 -0.03 -18.43
CA PRO A 32 -16.82 1.34 -18.85
C PRO A 32 -17.76 2.36 -18.19
N LYS A 33 -17.78 2.37 -16.86
CA LYS A 33 -18.60 3.29 -16.07
C LYS A 33 -17.71 4.04 -15.08
N PRO A 34 -18.04 5.31 -14.77
CA PRO A 34 -17.32 6.05 -13.74
C PRO A 34 -17.40 5.33 -12.41
N VAL A 35 -16.32 5.39 -11.61
CA VAL A 35 -16.25 4.82 -10.27
C VAL A 35 -16.01 5.95 -9.29
N LEU A 36 -16.85 6.04 -8.25
CA LEU A 36 -16.64 6.96 -7.15
C LEU A 36 -15.83 6.26 -6.07
N PHE A 37 -14.70 6.84 -5.70
CA PHE A 37 -13.88 6.35 -4.62
C PHE A 37 -13.93 7.34 -3.45
N LEU A 38 -14.39 6.88 -2.30
CA LEU A 38 -14.47 7.69 -1.09
C LEU A 38 -13.63 7.06 0.02
N ASP A 39 -12.63 7.79 0.49
CA ASP A 39 -11.78 7.36 1.59
C ASP A 39 -11.96 8.33 2.77
N THR A 40 -12.58 7.85 3.84
CA THR A 40 -12.88 8.67 5.02
C THR A 40 -11.68 8.88 5.93
N HIS A 41 -10.61 8.12 5.73
CA HIS A 41 -9.41 8.15 6.56
C HIS A 41 -8.13 8.21 5.71
N ALA A 42 -8.19 8.97 4.62
CA ALA A 42 -7.07 9.09 3.71
C ALA A 42 -5.87 9.76 4.39
N GLY A 43 -4.70 9.16 4.22
CA GLY A 43 -3.43 9.75 4.62
C GLY A 43 -2.82 10.55 3.47
N ILE A 44 -1.53 10.84 3.57
CA ILE A 44 -0.80 11.60 2.54
C ILE A 44 -0.50 10.76 1.29
N GLY A 45 -0.68 9.45 1.37
CA GLY A 45 -0.56 8.53 0.23
C GLY A 45 0.86 8.11 -0.10
N ARG A 46 1.84 8.95 0.11
CA ARG A 46 3.24 8.67 -0.19
C ARG A 46 4.07 8.78 1.08
N TYR A 47 4.86 7.73 1.37
CA TYR A 47 5.67 7.66 2.58
C TYR A 47 7.10 7.27 2.25
N ASP A 48 8.06 7.96 2.88
CA ASP A 48 9.49 7.66 2.72
C ASP A 48 9.88 6.56 3.72
N LEU A 49 10.11 5.35 3.22
CA LEU A 49 10.48 4.21 4.06
C LEU A 49 11.92 4.33 4.59
N ALA A 50 12.76 5.17 3.98
CA ALA A 50 14.07 5.51 4.50
C ALA A 50 14.00 6.64 5.53
N GLY A 51 12.82 7.22 5.75
CA GLY A 51 12.63 8.29 6.71
C GLY A 51 12.71 7.81 8.15
N GLU A 52 12.76 8.77 9.08
CA GLU A 52 12.94 8.48 10.50
C GLU A 52 11.83 7.61 11.07
N GLU A 53 10.57 7.95 10.75
CA GLU A 53 9.41 7.24 11.29
C GLU A 53 9.40 5.76 10.89
N ALA A 54 9.56 5.49 9.60
CA ALA A 54 9.52 4.12 9.09
C ALA A 54 10.73 3.32 9.58
N SER A 55 11.91 3.93 9.61
CA SER A 55 13.14 3.28 10.05
C SER A 55 13.12 2.94 11.53
N ARG A 56 12.44 3.74 12.35
CA ARG A 56 12.39 3.54 13.80
C ARG A 56 11.70 2.23 14.16
N THR A 57 10.59 1.89 13.49
CA THR A 57 9.86 0.64 13.74
C THR A 57 10.36 -0.51 12.88
N GLY A 58 10.79 -0.22 11.65
CA GLY A 58 11.22 -1.23 10.70
C GLY A 58 10.11 -2.18 10.25
N GLU A 59 8.84 -1.82 10.45
CA GLU A 59 7.71 -2.71 10.12
C GLU A 59 7.63 -3.03 8.63
N PHE A 60 8.08 -2.12 7.76
CA PHE A 60 8.06 -2.36 6.32
C PHE A 60 8.98 -3.51 5.89
N LEU A 61 9.96 -3.87 6.71
CA LEU A 61 10.90 -4.96 6.37
C LEU A 61 10.19 -6.31 6.25
N ALA A 62 9.15 -6.54 7.05
CA ALA A 62 8.34 -7.75 6.97
C ALA A 62 7.15 -7.62 6.02
N GLY A 63 6.94 -6.46 5.42
CA GLY A 63 5.85 -6.15 4.50
C GLY A 63 6.35 -5.90 3.09
N ILE A 64 6.24 -4.63 2.66
CA ILE A 64 6.52 -4.24 1.27
C ILE A 64 7.93 -4.60 0.81
N ALA A 65 8.93 -4.51 1.69
CA ALA A 65 10.32 -4.83 1.31
C ALA A 65 10.44 -6.27 0.83
N ARG A 66 9.73 -7.20 1.45
CA ARG A 66 9.73 -8.61 1.06
C ARG A 66 9.00 -8.84 -0.26
N LEU A 67 7.89 -8.13 -0.48
CA LEU A 67 7.13 -8.25 -1.72
C LEU A 67 7.89 -7.71 -2.93
N VAL A 68 8.66 -6.65 -2.76
CA VAL A 68 9.46 -6.07 -3.84
C VAL A 68 10.55 -7.03 -4.32
N GLU A 69 11.15 -7.78 -3.41
CA GLU A 69 12.20 -8.75 -3.76
C GLU A 69 11.67 -9.87 -4.64
N ASN A 70 10.46 -10.36 -4.37
CA ASN A 70 9.87 -11.46 -5.11
C ASN A 70 8.35 -11.31 -5.14
N PRO A 71 7.82 -10.43 -6.01
CA PRO A 71 6.39 -10.13 -6.02
C PRO A 71 5.59 -11.33 -6.49
N PRO A 72 4.66 -11.84 -5.66
CA PRO A 72 3.72 -12.88 -6.09
C PRO A 72 2.85 -12.37 -7.25
N ALA A 73 2.53 -13.25 -8.20
CA ALA A 73 1.75 -12.84 -9.38
C ALA A 73 0.43 -12.13 -9.02
N PRO A 74 -0.35 -12.60 -8.03
CA PRO A 74 -1.60 -11.90 -7.66
C PRO A 74 -1.38 -10.50 -7.09
N LEU A 75 -0.17 -10.17 -6.63
CA LEU A 75 0.16 -8.88 -6.03
C LEU A 75 1.00 -8.00 -6.96
N ALA A 76 1.24 -8.43 -8.19
CA ALA A 76 2.13 -7.71 -9.10
C ALA A 76 1.67 -6.27 -9.38
N ASP A 77 0.36 -6.05 -9.55
CA ASP A 77 -0.17 -4.71 -9.81
C ASP A 77 0.05 -3.78 -8.63
N TYR A 78 -0.21 -4.27 -7.42
CA TYR A 78 0.01 -3.48 -6.21
C TYR A 78 1.49 -3.12 -6.05
N VAL A 79 2.37 -4.09 -6.20
CA VAL A 79 3.82 -3.86 -6.05
C VAL A 79 4.33 -2.87 -7.10
N ALA A 80 3.86 -2.99 -8.34
CA ALA A 80 4.24 -2.06 -9.40
C ALA A 80 3.82 -0.62 -9.07
N LEU A 81 2.61 -0.43 -8.56
CA LEU A 81 2.14 0.89 -8.15
C LEU A 81 2.95 1.44 -6.97
N ALA A 82 3.23 0.60 -5.99
CA ALA A 82 3.95 1.01 -4.79
C ALA A 82 5.39 1.43 -5.10
N THR A 83 6.00 0.87 -6.16
CA THR A 83 7.39 1.14 -6.52
C THR A 83 7.54 2.15 -7.67
N ALA A 84 6.44 2.67 -8.20
CA ALA A 84 6.47 3.61 -9.34
C ALA A 84 6.90 5.03 -8.97
N LEU A 85 7.01 5.33 -7.70
CA LEU A 85 7.31 6.70 -7.23
C LEU A 85 8.76 6.88 -6.83
#